data_415d35188a8299dfccdef97e36b74740
#
_entry.id   415d35188a8299dfccdef97e36b74740
#
_cell.length_a   1.000
_cell.length_b   1.000
_cell.length_c   1.000
_cell.angle_alpha   90.00
_cell.angle_beta   90.00
_cell.angle_gamma   90.00
#
_symmetry.space_group_name_H-M   'P 1'
#
loop_
_entity.id
_entity.type
_entity.pdbx_description
1 polymer ?
#
loop_
_entity_poly.entity_id
_entity_poly.type
_entity_poly.pdbx_seq_one_letter_code
_entity_poly.pdbx_strand_id
1 'polypeptide(L)'
;MDILCSSVDGKRTLAIQVKTMGSAYRGRKRKPEESHWEFDVGWKAVGNRDDSFLYAFVCLTGAGDGKPSVFIAPPSDVADALGDGYKRNMFWIMEKDRHRYEVENWKLIVDKLGPSILVDRQEVSEADL
;
A
#
# COMPACT_ATOMS: atom_id res chain seq x y z
N MET A 1 11.64 -3.78 -4.09
CA MET A 1 12.35 -3.08 -2.98
C MET A 1 11.55 -3.26 -1.70
N ASP A 2 12.23 -3.48 -0.61
CA ASP A 2 11.57 -3.62 0.68
C ASP A 2 12.09 -2.56 1.65
N ILE A 3 11.16 -2.00 2.41
CA ILE A 3 11.48 -1.04 3.46
C ILE A 3 11.13 -1.70 4.79
N LEU A 4 12.04 -1.62 5.75
CA LEU A 4 11.80 -2.13 7.09
C LEU A 4 11.58 -0.95 8.04
N CYS A 5 10.43 -0.94 8.69
CA CYS A 5 10.08 0.08 9.68
C CYS A 5 10.06 -0.55 11.06
N SER A 6 10.51 0.21 12.06
CA SER A 6 10.45 -0.22 13.46
C SER A 6 9.75 0.81 14.31
N SER A 7 9.08 0.35 15.36
CA SER A 7 8.61 1.25 16.40
C SER A 7 9.80 1.89 17.14
N VAL A 8 9.58 3.03 17.79
CA VAL A 8 10.65 3.75 18.47
C VAL A 8 11.30 2.90 19.56
N ASP A 9 10.50 2.06 20.23
CA ASP A 9 11.00 1.15 21.28
C ASP A 9 11.67 -0.11 20.71
N GLY A 10 11.66 -0.29 19.39
CA GLY A 10 12.27 -1.45 18.73
C GLY A 10 11.53 -2.77 18.90
N LYS A 11 10.37 -2.79 19.54
CA LYS A 11 9.64 -4.02 19.86
C LYS A 11 8.80 -4.52 18.69
N ARG A 12 8.46 -3.67 17.75
CA ARG A 12 7.62 -4.01 16.60
C ARG A 12 8.32 -3.61 15.33
N THR A 13 8.21 -4.46 14.33
CA THR A 13 8.75 -4.19 13.00
C THR A 13 7.68 -4.45 11.96
N LEU A 14 7.79 -3.75 10.84
CA LEU A 14 6.90 -3.88 9.71
C LEU A 14 7.73 -3.82 8.44
N ALA A 15 7.58 -4.82 7.58
CA ALA A 15 8.16 -4.79 6.25
C ALA A 15 7.15 -4.14 5.28
N ILE A 16 7.63 -3.29 4.40
CA ILE A 16 6.82 -2.71 3.33
C ILE A 16 7.43 -3.15 2.01
N GLN A 17 6.66 -3.93 1.23
CA GLN A 17 7.08 -4.36 -0.11
C GLN A 17 6.65 -3.31 -1.12
N VAL A 18 7.61 -2.65 -1.73
CA VAL A 18 7.35 -1.59 -2.70
C VAL A 18 7.30 -2.19 -4.10
N LYS A 19 6.18 -1.99 -4.78
CA LYS A 19 5.96 -2.39 -6.17
C LYS A 19 5.76 -1.12 -6.99
N THR A 20 6.71 -0.83 -7.89
CA THR A 20 6.68 0.41 -8.66
C THR A 20 6.39 0.13 -10.12
N MET A 21 5.52 0.92 -10.72
CA MET A 21 5.28 0.93 -12.16
C MET A 21 5.29 2.36 -12.68
N GLY A 22 5.86 2.54 -13.87
CA GLY A 22 5.89 3.85 -14.52
C GLY A 22 4.51 4.32 -14.89
N SER A 23 3.69 3.42 -15.49
CA SER A 23 2.36 3.75 -15.98
C SER A 23 1.40 2.59 -15.67
N ALA A 24 0.77 2.66 -14.52
CA ALA A 24 -0.18 1.64 -14.05
C ALA A 24 -1.64 2.00 -14.33
N TYR A 25 -1.93 3.29 -14.57
CA TYR A 25 -3.31 3.77 -14.70
C TYR A 25 -3.94 3.35 -16.02
N ARG A 26 -5.17 2.83 -15.94
CA ARG A 26 -5.99 2.44 -17.10
C ARG A 26 -7.30 3.20 -17.03
N GLY A 27 -7.33 4.37 -17.68
CA GLY A 27 -8.53 5.18 -17.78
C GLY A 27 -9.53 4.58 -18.77
N ARG A 28 -10.81 4.68 -18.45
CA ARG A 28 -11.92 4.20 -19.26
C ARG A 28 -12.83 5.38 -19.60
N LYS A 29 -12.68 5.96 -20.80
CA LYS A 29 -13.42 7.16 -21.20
C LYS A 29 -14.93 6.95 -21.24
N ARG A 30 -15.38 5.77 -21.72
CA ARG A 30 -16.79 5.46 -21.85
C ARG A 30 -17.44 4.96 -20.56
N LYS A 31 -16.60 4.42 -19.65
CA LYS A 31 -17.05 3.92 -18.35
C LYS A 31 -16.02 4.35 -17.30
N PRO A 32 -16.03 5.66 -16.93
CA PRO A 32 -15.04 6.19 -15.99
C PRO A 32 -14.98 5.43 -14.67
N GLU A 33 -16.10 4.85 -14.25
CA GLU A 33 -16.18 4.04 -13.03
C GLU A 33 -15.36 2.75 -13.10
N GLU A 34 -14.96 2.32 -14.29
CA GLU A 34 -14.09 1.16 -14.48
C GLU A 34 -12.60 1.54 -14.58
N SER A 35 -12.27 2.82 -14.49
CA SER A 35 -10.89 3.26 -14.46
C SER A 35 -10.18 2.73 -13.21
N HIS A 36 -8.94 2.32 -13.38
CA HIS A 36 -8.20 1.66 -12.29
C HIS A 36 -6.70 1.71 -12.54
N TRP A 37 -5.94 1.34 -11.50
CA TRP A 37 -4.50 1.09 -11.58
C TRP A 37 -4.25 -0.41 -11.55
N GLU A 38 -3.30 -0.89 -12.36
CA GLU A 38 -2.89 -2.29 -12.42
C GLU A 38 -1.45 -2.44 -11.98
N PHE A 39 -1.22 -3.29 -10.98
CA PHE A 39 0.12 -3.57 -10.47
C PHE A 39 0.42 -5.06 -10.54
N ASP A 40 1.59 -5.41 -11.09
CA ASP A 40 2.04 -6.79 -11.10
C ASP A 40 2.60 -7.13 -9.72
N VAL A 41 1.99 -8.11 -9.07
CA VAL A 41 2.41 -8.53 -7.72
C VAL A 41 3.14 -9.86 -7.72
N GLY A 42 3.18 -10.55 -8.86
CA GLY A 42 3.83 -11.85 -8.98
C GLY A 42 3.02 -12.99 -8.38
N TRP A 43 3.42 -14.22 -8.69
CA TRP A 43 2.69 -15.40 -8.26
C TRP A 43 2.77 -15.67 -6.74
N LYS A 44 3.82 -15.18 -6.08
CA LYS A 44 3.98 -15.35 -4.63
C LYS A 44 2.91 -14.64 -3.81
N ALA A 45 2.22 -13.67 -4.41
CA ALA A 45 1.14 -12.96 -3.73
C ALA A 45 -0.13 -13.79 -3.64
N VAL A 46 -0.28 -14.85 -4.46
CA VAL A 46 -1.46 -15.72 -4.43
C VAL A 46 -1.55 -16.42 -3.08
N GLY A 47 -2.67 -16.22 -2.40
CA GLY A 47 -2.92 -16.84 -1.09
C GLY A 47 -2.06 -16.30 0.05
N ASN A 48 -1.20 -15.32 -0.21
CA ASN A 48 -0.33 -14.79 0.85
C ASN A 48 -1.10 -13.77 1.69
N ARG A 49 -1.43 -14.16 2.92
CA ARG A 49 -2.18 -13.36 3.89
C ARG A 49 -1.34 -13.00 5.11
N ASP A 50 -0.02 -13.11 4.98
CA ASP A 50 0.91 -12.77 6.06
C ASP A 50 0.78 -11.27 6.40
N ASP A 51 0.33 -10.97 7.61
CA ASP A 51 0.07 -9.61 8.06
C ASP A 51 1.32 -8.91 8.66
N SER A 52 2.49 -9.55 8.57
CA SER A 52 3.74 -8.96 9.01
C SER A 52 4.27 -7.91 8.04
N PHE A 53 3.64 -7.73 6.87
CA PHE A 53 4.05 -6.74 5.90
C PHE A 53 2.86 -6.02 5.27
N LEU A 54 3.14 -4.92 4.59
CA LEU A 54 2.19 -4.19 3.75
C LEU A 54 2.78 -4.02 2.36
N TYR A 55 1.91 -3.89 1.36
CA TYR A 55 2.33 -3.46 0.03
C TYR A 55 2.28 -1.93 -0.05
N ALA A 56 3.26 -1.34 -0.74
CA ALA A 56 3.18 0.04 -1.22
C ALA A 56 3.26 -0.01 -2.74
N PHE A 57 2.18 0.32 -3.41
CA PHE A 57 2.10 0.36 -4.86
C PHE A 57 2.36 1.79 -5.32
N VAL A 58 3.39 1.98 -6.12
CA VAL A 58 3.80 3.31 -6.59
C VAL A 58 3.59 3.39 -8.09
N CYS A 59 2.76 4.34 -8.53
CA CYS A 59 2.61 4.68 -9.94
C CYS A 59 3.28 6.04 -10.18
N LEU A 60 4.37 6.04 -10.95
CA LEU A 60 5.18 7.24 -11.13
C LEU A 60 4.48 8.34 -11.89
N THR A 61 3.52 8.00 -12.75
CA THR A 61 2.74 8.96 -13.53
C THR A 61 1.36 9.27 -12.93
N GLY A 62 1.04 8.69 -11.76
CA GLY A 62 -0.25 8.88 -11.12
C GLY A 62 -1.41 8.42 -11.99
N ALA A 63 -2.40 9.27 -12.18
CA ALA A 63 -3.55 9.03 -13.07
C ALA A 63 -3.30 9.61 -14.47
N GLY A 64 -2.05 9.65 -14.91
CA GLY A 64 -1.66 10.26 -16.18
C GLY A 64 -1.38 11.76 -16.06
N ASP A 65 -1.41 12.31 -14.86
CA ASP A 65 -1.17 13.73 -14.59
C ASP A 65 0.30 14.05 -14.24
N GLY A 66 1.16 13.04 -14.23
CA GLY A 66 2.58 13.18 -13.91
C GLY A 66 2.89 13.31 -12.43
N LYS A 67 1.89 13.19 -11.56
CA LYS A 67 2.07 13.26 -10.11
C LYS A 67 2.07 11.84 -9.54
N PRO A 68 3.18 11.38 -8.93
CA PRO A 68 3.22 10.04 -8.39
C PRO A 68 2.10 9.76 -7.40
N SER A 69 1.53 8.56 -7.49
CA SER A 69 0.53 8.06 -6.55
C SER A 69 1.13 6.89 -5.77
N VAL A 70 0.87 6.85 -4.47
CA VAL A 70 1.32 5.77 -3.60
C VAL A 70 0.10 5.19 -2.89
N PHE A 71 -0.08 3.88 -3.03
CA PHE A 71 -1.22 3.16 -2.47
C PHE A 71 -0.71 2.14 -1.46
N ILE A 72 -1.29 2.12 -0.28
CA ILE A 72 -0.96 1.14 0.76
C ILE A 72 -2.06 0.09 0.81
N ALA A 73 -1.67 -1.18 0.73
CA ALA A 73 -2.62 -2.29 0.74
C ALA A 73 -2.15 -3.42 1.66
N PRO A 74 -3.07 -3.97 2.49
CA PRO A 74 -2.73 -5.16 3.26
C PRO A 74 -2.67 -6.39 2.34
N PRO A 75 -1.84 -7.40 2.69
CA PRO A 75 -1.73 -8.60 1.86
C PRO A 75 -3.06 -9.33 1.65
N SER A 76 -3.96 -9.28 2.62
CA SER A 76 -5.28 -9.93 2.51
C SER A 76 -6.10 -9.35 1.36
N ASP A 77 -6.06 -8.03 1.14
CA ASP A 77 -6.78 -7.40 0.03
C ASP A 77 -6.25 -7.90 -1.32
N VAL A 78 -4.93 -8.01 -1.42
CA VAL A 78 -4.28 -8.50 -2.65
C VAL A 78 -4.61 -9.98 -2.86
N ALA A 79 -4.50 -10.80 -1.83
CA ALA A 79 -4.83 -12.22 -1.90
C ALA A 79 -6.29 -12.45 -2.30
N ASP A 80 -7.22 -11.66 -1.72
CA ASP A 80 -8.65 -11.75 -2.06
C ASP A 80 -8.88 -11.41 -3.53
N ALA A 81 -8.21 -10.37 -4.03
CA ALA A 81 -8.37 -9.93 -5.41
C ALA A 81 -7.81 -10.95 -6.41
N LEU A 82 -6.71 -11.62 -6.07
CA LEU A 82 -6.08 -12.60 -6.95
C LEU A 82 -6.81 -13.95 -6.95
N GLY A 83 -7.52 -14.27 -5.88
CA GLY A 83 -8.18 -15.55 -5.73
C GLY A 83 -7.17 -16.69 -5.80
N ASP A 84 -7.36 -17.61 -6.77
CA ASP A 84 -6.47 -18.75 -6.99
C ASP A 84 -5.29 -18.43 -7.93
N GLY A 85 -5.20 -17.19 -8.40
CA GLY A 85 -4.13 -16.79 -9.32
C GLY A 85 -4.26 -17.34 -10.73
N TYR A 86 -5.44 -17.79 -11.11
CA TYR A 86 -5.69 -18.49 -12.37
C TYR A 86 -5.33 -17.65 -13.61
N LYS A 87 -5.62 -16.35 -13.61
CA LYS A 87 -5.45 -15.54 -14.81
C LYS A 87 -4.12 -14.78 -14.82
N ARG A 88 -4.03 -13.73 -14.03
CA ARG A 88 -2.86 -12.85 -13.97
C ARG A 88 -2.63 -12.47 -12.53
N ASN A 89 -1.37 -12.31 -12.17
CA ASN A 89 -1.01 -11.86 -10.84
C ASN A 89 -0.99 -10.33 -10.79
N MET A 90 -2.12 -9.72 -11.17
CA MET A 90 -2.30 -8.28 -11.23
C MET A 90 -3.29 -7.83 -10.17
N PHE A 91 -2.88 -6.88 -9.36
CA PHE A 91 -3.76 -6.26 -8.39
C PHE A 91 -4.31 -4.96 -8.97
N TRP A 92 -5.64 -4.84 -9.01
CA TRP A 92 -6.31 -3.66 -9.53
C TRP A 92 -6.83 -2.81 -8.39
N ILE A 93 -6.51 -1.51 -8.42
CA ILE A 93 -7.08 -0.53 -7.52
C ILE A 93 -8.06 0.30 -8.34
N MET A 94 -9.36 0.14 -8.06
CA MET A 94 -10.41 0.89 -8.76
C MET A 94 -10.40 2.34 -8.32
N GLU A 95 -10.77 3.24 -9.22
CA GLU A 95 -10.79 4.67 -8.91
C GLU A 95 -11.69 5.00 -7.71
N LYS A 96 -12.80 4.28 -7.56
CA LYS A 96 -13.70 4.43 -6.41
C LYS A 96 -13.03 4.10 -5.07
N ASP A 97 -11.98 3.27 -5.08
CA ASP A 97 -11.26 2.84 -3.89
C ASP A 97 -9.97 3.64 -3.66
N ARG A 98 -9.70 4.64 -4.50
CA ARG A 98 -8.49 5.44 -4.45
C ARG A 98 -8.23 6.05 -3.08
N HIS A 99 -9.24 6.67 -2.50
CA HIS A 99 -9.09 7.35 -1.21
C HIS A 99 -8.70 6.37 -0.11
N ARG A 100 -9.28 5.18 -0.11
CA ARG A 100 -8.97 4.14 0.86
C ARG A 100 -7.49 3.75 0.79
N TYR A 101 -6.99 3.45 -0.40
CA TYR A 101 -5.61 2.96 -0.57
C TYR A 101 -4.58 4.08 -0.54
N GLU A 102 -4.90 5.26 -1.06
CA GLU A 102 -3.95 6.36 -1.16
C GLU A 102 -3.89 7.20 0.13
N VAL A 103 -4.98 7.27 0.88
CA VAL A 103 -5.08 8.14 2.06
C VAL A 103 -5.34 7.34 3.33
N GLU A 104 -6.45 6.62 3.39
CA GLU A 104 -6.89 5.98 4.65
C GLU A 104 -5.94 4.88 5.12
N ASN A 105 -5.44 4.06 4.21
CA ASN A 105 -4.64 2.89 4.56
C ASN A 105 -3.25 3.23 5.12
N TRP A 106 -2.82 4.49 5.04
CA TRP A 106 -1.58 4.90 5.69
C TRP A 106 -1.62 4.67 7.20
N LYS A 107 -2.79 4.73 7.81
CA LYS A 107 -2.94 4.41 9.23
C LYS A 107 -2.57 2.98 9.59
N LEU A 108 -2.61 2.05 8.62
CA LEU A 108 -2.22 0.66 8.86
C LEU A 108 -0.75 0.56 9.29
N ILE A 109 0.09 1.44 8.82
CA ILE A 109 1.51 1.49 9.21
C ILE A 109 1.60 1.81 10.70
N VAL A 110 0.88 2.85 11.14
CA VAL A 110 0.85 3.25 12.55
C VAL A 110 0.24 2.15 13.41
N ASP A 111 -0.87 1.56 12.97
CA ASP A 111 -1.55 0.50 13.71
C ASP A 111 -0.64 -0.72 13.93
N LYS A 112 0.11 -1.12 12.91
CA LYS A 112 1.01 -2.27 13.02
C LYS A 112 2.23 -2.00 13.89
N LEU A 113 2.75 -0.77 13.86
CA LEU A 113 3.88 -0.38 14.70
C LEU A 113 3.45 0.02 16.13
N GLY A 114 2.14 0.28 16.31
CA GLY A 114 1.55 0.56 17.61
C GLY A 114 1.61 2.02 18.01
N PRO A 115 0.81 2.42 19.02
CA PRO A 115 0.68 3.80 19.45
C PRO A 115 1.94 4.38 20.09
N SER A 116 2.90 3.55 20.49
CA SER A 116 4.16 3.97 21.11
C SER A 116 4.95 4.97 20.25
N ILE A 117 4.82 4.90 18.91
CA ILE A 117 5.48 5.85 18.02
C ILE A 117 5.03 7.28 18.30
N LEU A 118 3.72 7.51 18.40
CA LEU A 118 3.18 8.84 18.63
C LEU A 118 3.47 9.35 20.03
N VAL A 119 3.40 8.46 21.02
CA VAL A 119 3.71 8.79 22.40
C VAL A 119 5.18 9.20 22.54
N ASP A 120 6.09 8.42 21.99
CA ASP A 120 7.52 8.71 22.06
C ASP A 120 7.88 10.01 21.36
N ARG A 121 7.24 10.34 20.25
CA ARG A 121 7.43 11.62 19.56
C ARG A 121 7.02 12.81 20.43
N GLN A 122 5.90 12.69 21.12
CA GLN A 122 5.42 13.75 22.00
C GLN A 122 6.37 13.97 23.18
N GLU A 123 6.86 12.88 23.76
CA GLU A 123 7.83 12.96 24.86
C GLU A 123 9.12 13.64 24.44
N VAL A 124 9.65 13.28 23.27
CA VAL A 124 10.86 13.92 22.72
C VAL A 124 10.63 15.41 22.50
N SER A 125 9.48 15.78 21.91
CA SER A 125 9.15 17.19 21.68
C SER A 125 9.04 17.99 22.97
N GLU A 126 8.46 17.42 24.01
CA GLU A 126 8.33 18.06 25.30
C GLU A 126 9.70 18.22 25.97
N ALA A 127 10.57 17.23 25.83
CA ALA A 127 11.92 17.27 26.38
C ALA A 127 12.78 18.34 25.74
N ASP A 128 12.54 18.68 24.48
CA ASP A 128 13.26 19.71 23.74
C ASP A 128 12.77 21.12 24.08
N LEU A 129 11.67 21.23 24.76
CA LEU A 129 11.11 22.50 25.19
C LEU A 129 11.72 22.94 26.53
#